data_ebfd6c647bd89a2f85a860219e2fe147
#
_entry.id   ebfd6c647bd89a2f85a860219e2fe147
#
_cell.length_a   1.000
_cell.length_b   1.000
_cell.length_c   1.000
_cell.angle_alpha   90.00
_cell.angle_beta   90.00
_cell.angle_gamma   90.00
#
_symmetry.space_group_name_H-M   'P 1'
#
loop_
_entity.id
_entity.type
_entity.pdbx_description
1 polymer ?
#
loop_
_entity_poly.entity_id
_entity_poly.type
_entity_poly.pdbx_seq_one_letter_code
_entity_poly.pdbx_strand_id
1 'polypeptide(L)'
;MHSDEPTLAEGPDVALVRAGFTGGDAAVTALREGLDDDDPRHRVLALRGLARLGVATDETWRRLLDDADATVRRDALGLLAYRDVPDEGVRAAIRARLDDDDALVVDAAAFAVGELADHDAVERLADIAATHDDARCREVAVAALGAIGDERGRLAVLAALEDKAPIRRRAIVALSNFEGPDIDAALERAKDDRDWQVRAALDQLGRDEV
;
A
#
# COMPACT_ATOMS: atom_id res chain seq x y z
N MET A 1 4.29 -12.97 -55.50
CA MET A 1 4.94 -13.69 -54.37
C MET A 1 4.63 -12.86 -53.14
N HIS A 2 3.56 -13.21 -52.43
CA HIS A 2 3.24 -12.65 -51.12
C HIS A 2 4.05 -13.45 -50.10
N SER A 3 4.96 -12.79 -49.42
CA SER A 3 5.70 -13.38 -48.32
C SER A 3 4.73 -13.52 -47.13
N ASP A 4 4.25 -14.74 -46.90
CA ASP A 4 3.67 -15.11 -45.61
C ASP A 4 4.79 -15.07 -44.55
N GLU A 5 5.02 -13.91 -43.94
CA GLU A 5 5.75 -13.87 -42.68
C GLU A 5 4.88 -14.57 -41.63
N PRO A 6 5.42 -15.57 -40.92
CA PRO A 6 4.68 -16.19 -39.85
C PRO A 6 4.44 -15.13 -38.77
N THR A 7 3.19 -14.72 -38.58
CA THR A 7 2.77 -13.93 -37.44
C THR A 7 3.06 -14.80 -36.20
N LEU A 8 4.11 -14.47 -35.46
CA LEU A 8 4.38 -15.10 -34.18
C LEU A 8 3.12 -14.97 -33.32
N ALA A 9 2.56 -16.09 -32.92
CA ALA A 9 1.40 -16.09 -32.03
C ALA A 9 1.74 -15.27 -30.78
N GLU A 10 0.96 -14.26 -30.50
CA GLU A 10 1.14 -13.38 -29.37
C GLU A 10 0.99 -14.19 -28.09
N GLY A 11 1.99 -14.12 -27.19
CA GLY A 11 1.90 -14.83 -25.90
C GLY A 11 0.79 -14.24 -25.02
N PRO A 12 0.27 -15.02 -24.05
CA PRO A 12 -0.83 -14.60 -23.18
C PRO A 12 -0.55 -13.29 -22.45
N ASP A 13 0.67 -13.06 -21.98
CA ASP A 13 1.07 -11.81 -21.31
C ASP A 13 0.81 -10.58 -22.20
N VAL A 14 1.25 -10.65 -23.47
CA VAL A 14 1.10 -9.55 -24.42
C VAL A 14 -0.37 -9.33 -24.77
N ALA A 15 -1.15 -10.40 -24.89
CA ALA A 15 -2.59 -10.33 -25.17
C ALA A 15 -3.34 -9.64 -24.01
N LEU A 16 -3.06 -9.98 -22.74
CA LEU A 16 -3.67 -9.36 -21.57
C LEU A 16 -3.26 -7.88 -21.42
N VAL A 17 -1.98 -7.57 -21.62
CA VAL A 17 -1.53 -6.17 -21.62
C VAL A 17 -2.26 -5.37 -22.68
N ARG A 18 -2.29 -5.86 -23.93
CA ARG A 18 -2.99 -5.19 -25.03
C ARG A 18 -4.48 -5.00 -24.74
N ALA A 19 -5.16 -6.03 -24.22
CA ALA A 19 -6.58 -5.94 -23.86
C ALA A 19 -6.84 -4.79 -22.86
N GLY A 20 -5.98 -4.64 -21.84
CA GLY A 20 -6.06 -3.54 -20.89
C GLY A 20 -5.86 -2.15 -21.54
N PHE A 21 -5.24 -2.03 -22.71
CA PHE A 21 -5.08 -0.77 -23.43
C PHE A 21 -6.15 -0.51 -24.48
N THR A 22 -6.63 -1.55 -25.17
CA THR A 22 -7.60 -1.40 -26.24
C THR A 22 -9.03 -1.21 -25.76
N GLY A 23 -9.39 -1.86 -24.64
CA GLY A 23 -10.75 -1.82 -24.10
C GLY A 23 -11.78 -2.53 -25.01
N GLY A 24 -13.06 -2.28 -24.72
CA GLY A 24 -14.19 -2.90 -25.40
C GLY A 24 -14.57 -4.28 -24.84
N ASP A 25 -15.76 -4.79 -25.19
CA ASP A 25 -16.36 -5.97 -24.54
C ASP A 25 -15.49 -7.23 -24.68
N ALA A 26 -14.90 -7.47 -25.83
CA ALA A 26 -14.03 -8.63 -26.05
C ALA A 26 -12.76 -8.56 -25.18
N ALA A 27 -12.16 -7.36 -25.03
CA ALA A 27 -11.00 -7.15 -24.18
C ALA A 27 -11.34 -7.34 -22.69
N VAL A 28 -12.48 -6.80 -22.25
CA VAL A 28 -12.96 -6.98 -20.86
C VAL A 28 -13.25 -8.44 -20.56
N THR A 29 -13.83 -9.19 -21.51
CA THR A 29 -14.06 -10.63 -21.36
C THR A 29 -12.75 -11.39 -21.20
N ALA A 30 -11.77 -11.14 -22.08
CA ALA A 30 -10.45 -11.78 -22.00
C ALA A 30 -9.72 -11.46 -20.68
N LEU A 31 -9.82 -10.22 -20.18
CA LEU A 31 -9.26 -9.84 -18.88
C LEU A 31 -9.97 -10.55 -17.72
N ARG A 32 -11.29 -10.72 -17.78
CA ARG A 32 -12.03 -11.48 -16.75
C ARG A 32 -11.63 -12.95 -16.74
N GLU A 33 -11.49 -13.57 -17.91
CA GLU A 33 -10.97 -14.94 -18.04
C GLU A 33 -9.54 -15.06 -17.49
N GLY A 34 -8.69 -14.05 -17.73
CA GLY A 34 -7.32 -13.99 -17.22
C GLY A 34 -7.23 -13.91 -15.69
N LEU A 35 -8.29 -13.51 -14.97
CA LEU A 35 -8.33 -13.59 -13.51
C LEU A 35 -8.42 -15.02 -12.97
N ASP A 36 -8.83 -15.99 -13.80
CA ASP A 36 -8.95 -17.39 -13.45
C ASP A 36 -7.74 -18.24 -13.90
N ASP A 37 -6.72 -17.58 -14.46
CA ASP A 37 -5.52 -18.26 -14.95
C ASP A 37 -4.71 -18.87 -13.79
N ASP A 38 -4.12 -20.05 -14.03
CA ASP A 38 -3.25 -20.72 -13.06
C ASP A 38 -1.96 -19.94 -12.76
N ASP A 39 -1.45 -19.18 -13.74
CA ASP A 39 -0.27 -18.33 -13.56
C ASP A 39 -0.64 -17.01 -12.85
N PRO A 40 -0.11 -16.75 -11.65
CA PRO A 40 -0.39 -15.51 -10.92
C PRO A 40 0.00 -14.24 -11.69
N ARG A 41 0.98 -14.32 -12.60
CA ARG A 41 1.36 -13.18 -13.46
C ARG A 41 0.23 -12.78 -14.40
N HIS A 42 -0.49 -13.77 -14.96
CA HIS A 42 -1.64 -13.50 -15.83
C HIS A 42 -2.78 -12.87 -15.02
N ARG A 43 -3.05 -13.36 -13.80
CA ARG A 43 -4.05 -12.74 -12.90
C ARG A 43 -3.71 -11.29 -12.57
N VAL A 44 -2.43 -10.99 -12.30
CA VAL A 44 -1.94 -9.60 -12.09
C VAL A 44 -2.16 -8.73 -13.33
N LEU A 45 -1.78 -9.22 -14.52
CA LEU A 45 -1.96 -8.47 -15.77
C LEU A 45 -3.44 -8.20 -16.07
N ALA A 46 -4.28 -9.19 -15.84
CA ALA A 46 -5.73 -9.08 -15.99
C ALA A 46 -6.34 -8.05 -15.03
N LEU A 47 -5.95 -8.09 -13.75
CA LEU A 47 -6.38 -7.11 -12.74
C LEU A 47 -5.97 -5.69 -13.15
N ARG A 48 -4.70 -5.49 -13.51
CA ARG A 48 -4.19 -4.18 -13.97
C ARG A 48 -4.95 -3.65 -15.19
N GLY A 49 -5.31 -4.56 -16.11
CA GLY A 49 -6.13 -4.22 -17.27
C GLY A 49 -7.53 -3.76 -16.88
N LEU A 50 -8.24 -4.52 -16.03
CA LEU A 50 -9.58 -4.18 -15.55
C LEU A 50 -9.58 -2.89 -14.71
N ALA A 51 -8.58 -2.74 -13.84
CA ALA A 51 -8.41 -1.54 -13.02
C ALA A 51 -8.21 -0.29 -13.89
N ARG A 52 -7.35 -0.38 -14.92
CA ARG A 52 -7.11 0.72 -15.84
C ARG A 52 -8.34 1.10 -16.66
N LEU A 53 -9.14 0.14 -17.09
CA LEU A 53 -10.39 0.37 -17.81
C LEU A 53 -11.52 0.86 -16.89
N GLY A 54 -11.32 0.86 -15.56
CA GLY A 54 -12.34 1.27 -14.59
C GLY A 54 -13.49 0.29 -14.47
N VAL A 55 -13.30 -1.00 -14.84
CA VAL A 55 -14.35 -2.03 -14.87
C VAL A 55 -14.12 -3.16 -13.85
N ALA A 56 -13.11 -3.04 -12.99
CA ALA A 56 -12.94 -3.94 -11.85
C ALA A 56 -14.03 -3.65 -10.80
N THR A 57 -14.79 -4.69 -10.42
CA THR A 57 -15.87 -4.60 -9.44
C THR A 57 -15.35 -4.84 -8.03
N ASP A 58 -16.15 -4.47 -6.99
CA ASP A 58 -15.80 -4.73 -5.59
C ASP A 58 -15.64 -6.24 -5.31
N GLU A 59 -16.40 -7.08 -5.99
CA GLU A 59 -16.23 -8.54 -5.92
C GLU A 59 -14.87 -8.97 -6.49
N THR A 60 -14.45 -8.38 -7.63
CA THR A 60 -13.12 -8.61 -8.21
C THR A 60 -12.03 -8.24 -7.20
N TRP A 61 -12.13 -7.08 -6.58
CA TRP A 61 -11.15 -6.62 -5.58
C TRP A 61 -11.06 -7.53 -4.38
N ARG A 62 -12.21 -7.87 -3.76
CA ARG A 62 -12.24 -8.76 -2.59
C ARG A 62 -11.66 -10.14 -2.90
N ARG A 63 -11.99 -10.70 -4.06
CA ARG A 63 -11.42 -11.97 -4.51
C ARG A 63 -9.91 -11.94 -4.62
N LEU A 64 -9.33 -10.89 -5.24
CA LEU A 64 -7.90 -10.81 -5.48
C LEU A 64 -7.10 -10.35 -4.26
N LEU A 65 -7.73 -9.66 -3.33
CA LEU A 65 -7.17 -9.44 -2.00
C LEU A 65 -7.02 -10.75 -1.21
N ASP A 66 -7.80 -11.78 -1.54
CA ASP A 66 -7.74 -13.12 -0.92
C ASP A 66 -7.12 -14.18 -1.83
N ASP A 67 -6.40 -13.77 -2.87
CA ASP A 67 -5.72 -14.68 -3.80
C ASP A 67 -4.66 -15.54 -3.07
N ALA A 68 -4.50 -16.79 -3.51
CA ALA A 68 -3.49 -17.70 -2.95
C ALA A 68 -2.06 -17.19 -3.11
N ASP A 69 -1.78 -16.43 -4.18
CA ASP A 69 -0.45 -15.87 -4.46
C ASP A 69 -0.28 -14.48 -3.84
N ALA A 70 0.75 -14.32 -3.01
CA ALA A 70 1.06 -13.05 -2.34
C ALA A 70 1.34 -11.90 -3.33
N THR A 71 1.86 -12.18 -4.53
CA THR A 71 2.11 -11.14 -5.54
C THR A 71 0.81 -10.55 -6.05
N VAL A 72 -0.23 -11.37 -6.23
CA VAL A 72 -1.57 -10.92 -6.64
C VAL A 72 -2.20 -10.08 -5.56
N ARG A 73 -2.16 -10.54 -4.29
CA ARG A 73 -2.70 -9.78 -3.15
C ARG A 73 -2.03 -8.41 -3.02
N ARG A 74 -0.69 -8.39 -3.09
CA ARG A 74 0.10 -7.15 -3.03
C ARG A 74 -0.23 -6.19 -4.18
N ASP A 75 -0.36 -6.69 -5.40
CA ASP A 75 -0.69 -5.87 -6.58
C ASP A 75 -2.09 -5.25 -6.46
N ALA A 76 -3.06 -6.02 -5.95
CA ALA A 76 -4.42 -5.53 -5.68
C ALA A 76 -4.41 -4.38 -4.65
N LEU A 77 -3.67 -4.53 -3.56
CA LEU A 77 -3.48 -3.48 -2.54
C LEU A 77 -2.86 -2.21 -3.12
N GLY A 78 -1.77 -2.36 -3.91
CA GLY A 78 -1.09 -1.23 -4.54
C GLY A 78 -1.99 -0.46 -5.53
N LEU A 79 -2.90 -1.14 -6.21
CA LEU A 79 -3.87 -0.49 -7.10
C LEU A 79 -5.00 0.20 -6.34
N LEU A 80 -5.44 -0.36 -5.22
CA LEU A 80 -6.52 0.19 -4.39
C LEU A 80 -6.10 1.44 -3.63
N ALA A 81 -4.83 1.55 -3.24
CA ALA A 81 -4.30 2.71 -2.52
C ALA A 81 -4.52 4.06 -3.25
N TYR A 82 -4.63 4.03 -4.60
CA TYR A 82 -4.77 5.23 -5.43
C TYR A 82 -6.15 5.38 -6.07
N ARG A 83 -7.16 4.68 -5.56
CA ARG A 83 -8.51 4.76 -6.11
C ARG A 83 -9.43 5.57 -5.21
N ASP A 84 -10.57 5.98 -5.81
CA ASP A 84 -11.68 6.52 -5.02
C ASP A 84 -12.08 5.53 -3.93
N VAL A 85 -12.58 6.06 -2.82
CA VAL A 85 -12.89 5.29 -1.60
C VAL A 85 -13.71 4.04 -1.94
N PRO A 86 -13.16 2.83 -1.71
CA PRO A 86 -13.87 1.60 -1.97
C PRO A 86 -15.03 1.40 -0.98
N ASP A 87 -15.94 0.48 -1.30
CA ASP A 87 -16.99 0.10 -0.37
C ASP A 87 -16.42 -0.50 0.93
N GLU A 88 -17.23 -0.58 1.98
CA GLU A 88 -16.79 -1.09 3.28
C GLU A 88 -16.34 -2.57 3.21
N GLY A 89 -16.90 -3.37 2.32
CA GLY A 89 -16.48 -4.76 2.14
C GLY A 89 -15.07 -4.88 1.57
N VAL A 90 -14.70 -3.98 0.65
CA VAL A 90 -13.32 -3.90 0.11
C VAL A 90 -12.37 -3.32 1.17
N ARG A 91 -12.77 -2.28 1.91
CA ARG A 91 -11.96 -1.72 3.02
C ARG A 91 -11.67 -2.78 4.08
N ALA A 92 -12.68 -3.54 4.50
CA ALA A 92 -12.50 -4.64 5.44
C ALA A 92 -11.54 -5.72 4.90
N ALA A 93 -11.60 -6.04 3.61
CA ALA A 93 -10.68 -6.97 2.97
C ALA A 93 -9.23 -6.44 2.93
N ILE A 94 -9.03 -5.12 2.71
CA ILE A 94 -7.72 -4.48 2.80
C ILE A 94 -7.19 -4.58 4.24
N ARG A 95 -8.00 -4.22 5.26
CA ARG A 95 -7.62 -4.33 6.68
C ARG A 95 -7.22 -5.76 7.07
N ALA A 96 -7.93 -6.77 6.55
CA ALA A 96 -7.58 -8.17 6.82
C ALA A 96 -6.18 -8.56 6.33
N ARG A 97 -5.61 -7.86 5.35
CA ARG A 97 -4.23 -8.10 4.86
C ARG A 97 -3.16 -7.50 5.77
N LEU A 98 -3.52 -6.73 6.78
CA LEU A 98 -2.59 -6.34 7.86
C LEU A 98 -2.13 -7.54 8.71
N ASP A 99 -2.84 -8.67 8.60
CA ASP A 99 -2.54 -9.96 9.27
C ASP A 99 -2.00 -11.01 8.28
N ASP A 100 -1.55 -10.61 7.11
CA ASP A 100 -1.06 -11.53 6.07
C ASP A 100 0.26 -12.20 6.49
N ASP A 101 0.45 -13.47 6.10
CA ASP A 101 1.68 -14.21 6.36
C ASP A 101 2.89 -13.66 5.57
N ASP A 102 2.66 -12.96 4.48
CA ASP A 102 3.72 -12.34 3.66
C ASP A 102 3.93 -10.88 4.08
N ALA A 103 5.14 -10.56 4.56
CA ALA A 103 5.48 -9.22 5.01
C ALA A 103 5.36 -8.13 3.93
N LEU A 104 5.49 -8.47 2.63
CA LEU A 104 5.29 -7.50 1.54
C LEU A 104 3.81 -7.21 1.30
N VAL A 105 2.93 -8.15 1.65
CA VAL A 105 1.48 -7.93 1.63
C VAL A 105 1.07 -7.04 2.81
N VAL A 106 1.62 -7.30 4.02
CA VAL A 106 1.41 -6.43 5.20
C VAL A 106 1.87 -5.01 4.92
N ASP A 107 3.05 -4.84 4.33
CA ASP A 107 3.59 -3.53 3.93
C ASP A 107 2.63 -2.80 2.97
N ALA A 108 2.18 -3.48 1.92
CA ALA A 108 1.23 -2.92 0.96
C ALA A 108 -0.15 -2.60 1.57
N ALA A 109 -0.63 -3.44 2.51
CA ALA A 109 -1.89 -3.20 3.21
C ALA A 109 -1.80 -1.98 4.13
N ALA A 110 -0.71 -1.87 4.92
CA ALA A 110 -0.47 -0.71 5.78
C ALA A 110 -0.39 0.59 4.97
N PHE A 111 0.29 0.57 3.82
CA PHE A 111 0.32 1.69 2.90
C PHE A 111 -1.10 2.04 2.39
N ALA A 112 -1.86 1.04 1.91
CA ALA A 112 -3.20 1.26 1.36
C ALA A 112 -4.18 1.84 2.40
N VAL A 113 -4.21 1.34 3.64
CA VAL A 113 -5.08 1.89 4.69
C VAL A 113 -4.67 3.30 5.09
N GLY A 114 -3.37 3.64 5.02
CA GLY A 114 -2.86 4.99 5.22
C GLY A 114 -3.36 5.97 4.15
N GLU A 115 -3.22 5.62 2.86
CA GLU A 115 -3.68 6.44 1.73
C GLU A 115 -5.21 6.61 1.72
N LEU A 116 -5.95 5.58 2.16
CA LEU A 116 -7.41 5.61 2.26
C LEU A 116 -7.91 6.31 3.55
N ALA A 117 -7.03 6.80 4.40
CA ALA A 117 -7.33 7.36 5.71
C ALA A 117 -8.30 6.46 6.52
N ASP A 118 -8.00 5.16 6.59
CA ASP A 118 -8.87 4.18 7.22
C ASP A 118 -8.69 4.17 8.75
N HIS A 119 -9.54 4.92 9.46
CA HIS A 119 -9.50 5.04 10.92
C HIS A 119 -9.74 3.72 11.66
N ASP A 120 -10.38 2.72 11.03
CA ASP A 120 -10.60 1.41 11.64
C ASP A 120 -9.34 0.53 11.65
N ALA A 121 -8.30 0.92 10.88
CA ALA A 121 -7.01 0.24 10.86
C ALA A 121 -6.04 0.68 11.99
N VAL A 122 -6.32 1.79 12.67
CA VAL A 122 -5.37 2.47 13.58
C VAL A 122 -4.83 1.57 14.67
N GLU A 123 -5.68 0.80 15.33
CA GLU A 123 -5.25 -0.09 16.41
C GLU A 123 -4.31 -1.19 15.90
N ARG A 124 -4.66 -1.81 14.75
CA ARG A 124 -3.81 -2.84 14.17
C ARG A 124 -2.49 -2.28 13.63
N LEU A 125 -2.50 -1.07 13.04
CA LEU A 125 -1.28 -0.38 12.65
C LEU A 125 -0.37 -0.07 13.84
N ALA A 126 -0.94 0.33 14.98
CA ALA A 126 -0.18 0.56 16.22
C ALA A 126 0.51 -0.72 16.72
N ASP A 127 -0.18 -1.87 16.66
CA ASP A 127 0.40 -3.17 16.98
C ASP A 127 1.55 -3.54 16.03
N ILE A 128 1.36 -3.36 14.73
CA ILE A 128 2.40 -3.62 13.71
C ILE A 128 3.62 -2.72 13.97
N ALA A 129 3.41 -1.42 14.19
CA ALA A 129 4.49 -0.48 14.48
C ALA A 129 5.31 -0.86 15.71
N ALA A 130 4.66 -1.44 16.74
CA ALA A 130 5.31 -1.82 17.98
C ALA A 130 6.00 -3.19 17.93
N THR A 131 5.43 -4.17 17.22
CA THR A 131 5.78 -5.59 17.44
C THR A 131 6.19 -6.37 16.20
N HIS A 132 5.94 -5.88 14.98
CA HIS A 132 6.20 -6.64 13.77
C HIS A 132 7.71 -6.90 13.58
N ASP A 133 8.10 -8.14 13.27
CA ASP A 133 9.50 -8.55 13.13
C ASP A 133 10.22 -7.81 11.99
N ASP A 134 9.55 -7.63 10.84
CA ASP A 134 10.12 -6.89 9.71
C ASP A 134 10.06 -5.37 9.97
N ALA A 135 11.23 -4.75 9.96
CA ALA A 135 11.36 -3.31 10.18
C ALA A 135 10.67 -2.45 9.10
N ARG A 136 10.47 -2.98 7.88
CA ARG A 136 9.74 -2.27 6.82
C ARG A 136 8.26 -2.17 7.17
N CYS A 137 7.66 -3.26 7.68
CA CYS A 137 6.27 -3.25 8.15
C CYS A 137 6.09 -2.27 9.30
N ARG A 138 7.04 -2.19 10.25
CA ARG A 138 6.99 -1.18 11.32
C ARG A 138 7.09 0.25 10.76
N GLU A 139 8.00 0.48 9.80
CA GLU A 139 8.19 1.79 9.18
C GLU A 139 6.93 2.27 8.44
N VAL A 140 6.31 1.40 7.61
CA VAL A 140 5.11 1.77 6.86
C VAL A 140 3.90 1.94 7.77
N ALA A 141 3.79 1.15 8.85
CA ALA A 141 2.73 1.31 9.84
C ALA A 141 2.82 2.67 10.54
N VAL A 142 4.03 3.13 10.92
CA VAL A 142 4.25 4.47 11.48
C VAL A 142 3.88 5.55 10.45
N ALA A 143 4.22 5.37 9.17
CA ALA A 143 3.81 6.29 8.11
C ALA A 143 2.30 6.38 7.96
N ALA A 144 1.61 5.23 7.95
CA ALA A 144 0.16 5.14 7.84
C ALA A 144 -0.55 5.79 9.04
N LEU A 145 -0.07 5.56 10.26
CA LEU A 145 -0.59 6.23 11.47
C LEU A 145 -0.48 7.75 11.37
N GLY A 146 0.67 8.25 10.87
CA GLY A 146 0.85 9.68 10.61
C GLY A 146 -0.09 10.20 9.53
N ALA A 147 -0.27 9.47 8.41
CA ALA A 147 -1.16 9.87 7.32
C ALA A 147 -2.64 9.91 7.75
N ILE A 148 -3.07 8.95 8.60
CA ILE A 148 -4.43 8.93 9.16
C ILE A 148 -4.63 10.05 10.18
N GLY A 149 -3.61 10.38 11.00
CA GLY A 149 -3.66 11.46 11.99
C GLY A 149 -4.66 11.24 13.12
N ASP A 150 -5.02 9.99 13.43
CA ASP A 150 -5.94 9.66 14.52
C ASP A 150 -5.20 9.58 15.85
N GLU A 151 -5.71 10.28 16.88
CA GLU A 151 -5.10 10.35 18.22
C GLU A 151 -4.83 8.97 18.86
N ARG A 152 -5.58 7.92 18.50
CA ARG A 152 -5.34 6.56 18.96
C ARG A 152 -3.97 6.02 18.53
N GLY A 153 -3.43 6.50 17.40
CA GLY A 153 -2.12 6.11 16.88
C GLY A 153 -0.93 6.86 17.50
N ARG A 154 -1.18 7.98 18.18
CA ARG A 154 -0.17 8.91 18.69
C ARG A 154 0.93 8.24 19.53
N LEU A 155 0.55 7.40 20.49
CA LEU A 155 1.50 6.75 21.37
C LEU A 155 2.43 5.77 20.65
N ALA A 156 1.92 5.07 19.61
CA ALA A 156 2.73 4.18 18.79
C ALA A 156 3.75 4.96 17.96
N VAL A 157 3.36 6.11 17.40
CA VAL A 157 4.27 7.00 16.65
C VAL A 157 5.35 7.57 17.57
N LEU A 158 5.02 8.00 18.79
CA LEU A 158 6.01 8.44 19.78
C LEU A 158 6.98 7.33 20.17
N ALA A 159 6.47 6.10 20.40
CA ALA A 159 7.32 4.95 20.75
C ALA A 159 8.29 4.58 19.61
N ALA A 160 7.91 4.79 18.35
CA ALA A 160 8.73 4.53 17.18
C ALA A 160 10.01 5.40 17.11
N LEU A 161 10.11 6.48 17.91
CA LEU A 161 11.34 7.27 18.07
C LEU A 161 12.47 6.50 18.76
N GLU A 162 12.21 5.36 19.38
CA GLU A 162 13.23 4.51 19.99
C GLU A 162 13.68 3.34 19.09
N ASP A 163 13.13 3.21 17.89
CA ASP A 163 13.44 2.13 16.94
C ASP A 163 14.70 2.44 16.10
N LYS A 164 14.89 1.71 14.98
CA LYS A 164 15.97 1.91 14.00
C LYS A 164 15.84 3.27 13.32
N ALA A 165 16.96 3.83 12.86
CA ALA A 165 17.01 5.18 12.27
C ALA A 165 15.98 5.43 11.15
N PRO A 166 15.71 4.51 10.19
CA PRO A 166 14.65 4.73 9.19
C PRO A 166 13.27 4.94 9.82
N ILE A 167 12.94 4.14 10.86
CA ILE A 167 11.64 4.22 11.55
C ILE A 167 11.56 5.50 12.37
N ARG A 168 12.64 5.88 13.12
CA ARG A 168 12.70 7.18 13.83
C ARG A 168 12.49 8.36 12.90
N ARG A 169 13.15 8.34 11.72
CA ARG A 169 12.95 9.38 10.69
C ARG A 169 11.49 9.43 10.22
N ARG A 170 10.86 8.28 10.02
CA ARG A 170 9.44 8.22 9.64
C ARG A 170 8.54 8.73 10.75
N ALA A 171 8.85 8.42 12.01
CA ALA A 171 8.12 8.90 13.18
C ALA A 171 8.18 10.44 13.29
N ILE A 172 9.33 11.09 13.04
CA ILE A 172 9.44 12.55 13.00
C ILE A 172 8.43 13.14 12.00
N VAL A 173 8.38 12.60 10.77
CA VAL A 173 7.43 13.06 9.76
C VAL A 173 5.97 12.81 10.19
N ALA A 174 5.70 11.63 10.76
CA ALA A 174 4.35 11.29 11.23
C ALA A 174 3.86 12.19 12.36
N LEU A 175 4.77 12.61 13.26
CA LEU A 175 4.44 13.47 14.40
C LEU A 175 3.96 14.87 14.00
N SER A 176 4.25 15.35 12.77
CA SER A 176 3.72 16.63 12.30
C SER A 176 2.19 16.68 12.17
N ASN A 177 1.53 15.53 12.20
CA ASN A 177 0.07 15.43 12.17
C ASN A 177 -0.57 15.29 13.57
N PHE A 178 0.22 15.45 14.63
CA PHE A 178 -0.23 15.42 16.03
C PHE A 178 0.21 16.68 16.76
N GLU A 179 -0.55 17.08 17.76
CA GLU A 179 -0.26 18.26 18.56
C GLU A 179 -0.12 17.89 20.04
N GLY A 180 0.66 18.67 20.77
CA GLY A 180 0.73 18.59 22.22
C GLY A 180 2.15 18.68 22.79
N PRO A 181 2.28 18.97 24.10
CA PRO A 181 3.55 19.23 24.73
C PRO A 181 4.53 18.05 24.73
N ASP A 182 4.02 16.83 24.65
CA ASP A 182 4.84 15.61 24.52
C ASP A 182 5.38 15.44 23.07
N ILE A 183 4.61 15.88 22.05
CA ILE A 183 5.10 15.96 20.67
C ILE A 183 6.21 17.01 20.56
N ASP A 184 5.96 18.22 21.08
CA ASP A 184 6.97 19.30 21.09
C ASP A 184 8.26 18.86 21.77
N ALA A 185 8.13 18.20 22.93
CA ALA A 185 9.28 17.66 23.66
C ALA A 185 9.99 16.53 22.91
N ALA A 186 9.27 15.69 22.14
CA ALA A 186 9.84 14.63 21.32
C ALA A 186 10.61 15.21 20.13
N LEU A 187 10.06 16.19 19.42
CA LEU A 187 10.70 16.87 18.31
C LEU A 187 11.94 17.66 18.79
N GLU A 188 11.88 18.29 19.95
CA GLU A 188 13.04 18.99 20.54
C GLU A 188 14.19 18.01 20.83
N ARG A 189 13.91 16.83 21.41
CA ARG A 189 14.93 15.80 21.63
C ARG A 189 15.52 15.25 20.33
N ALA A 190 14.74 15.19 19.26
CA ALA A 190 15.19 14.70 17.95
C ALA A 190 16.24 15.59 17.29
N LYS A 191 16.41 16.86 17.72
CA LYS A 191 17.49 17.75 17.27
C LYS A 191 18.89 17.18 17.57
N ASP A 192 18.99 16.39 18.64
CA ASP A 192 20.23 15.76 19.07
C ASP A 192 20.31 14.26 18.68
N ASP A 193 19.44 13.78 17.78
CA ASP A 193 19.49 12.38 17.33
C ASP A 193 20.86 12.04 16.74
N ARG A 194 21.38 10.88 17.08
CA ARG A 194 22.67 10.37 16.59
C ARG A 194 22.74 10.23 15.06
N ASP A 195 21.58 9.99 14.40
CA ASP A 195 21.48 9.84 12.96
C ASP A 195 21.17 11.19 12.29
N TRP A 196 22.02 11.58 11.35
CA TRP A 196 21.87 12.86 10.65
C TRP A 196 20.61 12.94 9.78
N GLN A 197 20.09 11.80 9.27
CA GLN A 197 18.87 11.78 8.44
C GLN A 197 17.62 12.05 9.31
N VAL A 198 17.64 11.60 10.58
CA VAL A 198 16.57 11.93 11.53
C VAL A 198 16.57 13.43 11.81
N ARG A 199 17.74 14.02 12.08
CA ARG A 199 17.86 15.49 12.26
C ARG A 199 17.44 16.28 11.01
N ALA A 200 17.84 15.80 9.81
CA ALA A 200 17.47 16.43 8.55
C ALA A 200 15.95 16.37 8.26
N ALA A 201 15.27 15.29 8.66
CA ALA A 201 13.82 15.20 8.55
C ALA A 201 13.13 16.28 9.41
N LEU A 202 13.61 16.49 10.63
CA LEU A 202 13.11 17.55 11.51
C LEU A 202 13.33 18.96 10.91
N ASP A 203 14.53 19.22 10.33
CA ASP A 203 14.82 20.49 9.68
C ASP A 203 13.91 20.78 8.47
N GLN A 204 13.43 19.73 7.79
CA GLN A 204 12.47 19.86 6.69
C GLN A 204 11.09 20.29 7.18
N LEU A 205 10.58 19.71 8.27
CA LEU A 205 9.30 20.12 8.86
C LEU A 205 9.26 21.60 9.20
N GLY A 206 10.31 22.12 9.83
CA GLY A 206 10.39 23.56 10.18
C GLY A 206 10.49 24.51 8.99
N ARG A 207 10.75 24.03 7.76
CA ARG A 207 10.76 24.87 6.54
C ARG A 207 9.41 24.92 5.85
N ASP A 208 8.58 23.92 6.05
CA ASP A 208 7.25 23.83 5.42
C ASP A 208 6.21 24.66 6.20
N GLU A 209 6.55 25.15 7.40
CA GLU A 209 5.71 26.02 8.25
C GLU A 209 5.93 27.54 8.00
N VAL A 210 6.81 27.94 7.08
CA VAL A 210 7.13 29.34 6.74
C VAL A 210 6.63 29.70 5.35
#